data_b8f2c06eed19f3d3555b47a620fabb32
#
_entry.id   b8f2c06eed19f3d3555b47a620fabb32
#
_cell.length_a   1.000
_cell.length_b   1.000
_cell.length_c   1.000
_cell.angle_alpha   90.00
_cell.angle_beta   90.00
_cell.angle_gamma   90.00
#
_symmetry.space_group_name_H-M   'P 1'
#
loop_
_entity.id
_entity.type
_entity.pdbx_description
1 polymer ?
#
loop_
_entity_poly.entity_id
_entity_poly.type
_entity_poly.pdbx_seq_one_letter_code
_entity_poly.pdbx_strand_id
1 'polypeptide(L)'
;MRTAFVVVALIVPVIALALPDDATLSRLLVGRWHGHRHDTQYRADGTWILDPPDEGDNTHGKWRIEHGRLIETWRFSDESSDSMSVEEIVELTEKIFKSRIISQEGPGRPEGQVLPSEIFTLTRVTTKK
;
A
#
# COMPACT_ATOMS: atom_id res chain seq x y z
N MET A 1 -56.11 -25.13 -11.91
CA MET A 1 -54.71 -25.31 -12.30
C MET A 1 -53.86 -24.28 -11.55
N ARG A 2 -52.98 -24.72 -10.71
CA ARG A 2 -52.04 -23.84 -10.03
C ARG A 2 -50.72 -23.86 -10.80
N THR A 3 -50.33 -22.72 -11.36
CA THR A 3 -49.05 -22.55 -12.00
C THR A 3 -48.04 -22.22 -10.90
N ALA A 4 -47.11 -23.17 -10.63
CA ALA A 4 -46.01 -22.90 -9.73
C ALA A 4 -44.91 -22.16 -10.49
N PHE A 5 -44.69 -20.88 -10.13
CA PHE A 5 -43.53 -20.13 -10.60
C PHE A 5 -42.34 -20.57 -9.76
N VAL A 6 -41.42 -21.31 -10.37
CA VAL A 6 -40.10 -21.56 -9.77
C VAL A 6 -39.26 -20.32 -10.01
N VAL A 7 -39.11 -19.47 -8.99
CA VAL A 7 -38.12 -18.40 -9.04
C VAL A 7 -36.77 -19.02 -8.80
N VAL A 8 -36.04 -19.24 -9.89
CA VAL A 8 -34.63 -19.61 -9.77
C VAL A 8 -33.87 -18.32 -9.42
N ALA A 9 -33.57 -18.15 -8.14
CA ALA A 9 -32.65 -17.10 -7.72
C ALA A 9 -31.27 -17.47 -8.25
N LEU A 10 -30.82 -16.81 -9.29
CA LEU A 10 -29.43 -16.83 -9.72
C LEU A 10 -28.60 -16.15 -8.62
N ILE A 11 -28.03 -16.95 -7.73
CA ILE A 11 -26.99 -16.48 -6.84
C ILE A 11 -25.74 -16.36 -7.70
N VAL A 12 -25.48 -15.13 -8.19
CA VAL A 12 -24.19 -14.81 -8.80
C VAL A 12 -23.21 -14.76 -7.63
N PRO A 13 -22.25 -15.70 -7.53
CA PRO A 13 -21.22 -15.57 -6.49
C PRO A 13 -20.47 -14.27 -6.77
N VAL A 14 -20.55 -13.32 -5.84
CA VAL A 14 -19.65 -12.19 -5.82
C VAL A 14 -18.28 -12.79 -5.51
N ILE A 15 -17.49 -13.04 -6.56
CA ILE A 15 -16.10 -13.37 -6.40
C ILE A 15 -15.42 -12.09 -5.95
N ALA A 16 -15.35 -11.91 -4.62
CA ALA A 16 -14.39 -10.97 -4.07
C ALA A 16 -13.02 -11.47 -4.53
N LEU A 17 -12.38 -10.73 -5.43
CA LEU A 17 -11.00 -11.01 -5.80
C LEU A 17 -10.18 -10.89 -4.52
N ALA A 18 -9.89 -12.01 -3.89
CA ALA A 18 -8.98 -12.06 -2.77
C ALA A 18 -7.63 -11.51 -3.22
N LEU A 19 -7.00 -10.68 -2.39
CA LEU A 19 -5.63 -10.27 -2.64
C LEU A 19 -4.74 -11.50 -2.76
N PRO A 20 -3.68 -11.45 -3.59
CA PRO A 20 -2.63 -12.45 -3.55
C PRO A 20 -2.05 -12.62 -2.14
N ASP A 21 -1.32 -13.70 -1.90
CA ASP A 21 -0.62 -13.89 -0.63
C ASP A 21 0.49 -12.84 -0.42
N ASP A 22 0.97 -12.73 0.82
CA ASP A 22 1.96 -11.72 1.19
C ASP A 22 3.26 -11.84 0.40
N ALA A 23 3.69 -13.05 0.07
CA ALA A 23 4.90 -13.27 -0.72
C ALA A 23 4.74 -12.75 -2.15
N THR A 24 3.59 -12.97 -2.76
CA THR A 24 3.28 -12.44 -4.09
C THR A 24 3.15 -10.92 -4.07
N LEU A 25 2.45 -10.37 -3.08
CA LEU A 25 2.34 -8.93 -2.91
C LEU A 25 3.71 -8.28 -2.72
N SER A 26 4.60 -8.90 -1.93
CA SER A 26 5.95 -8.39 -1.72
C SER A 26 6.75 -8.34 -3.01
N ARG A 27 6.66 -9.38 -3.85
CA ARG A 27 7.32 -9.37 -5.16
C ARG A 27 6.76 -8.30 -6.09
N LEU A 28 5.44 -8.11 -6.10
CA LEU A 28 4.79 -7.09 -6.91
C LEU A 28 5.16 -5.67 -6.47
N LEU A 29 5.36 -5.44 -5.18
CA LEU A 29 5.66 -4.12 -4.67
C LEU A 29 7.09 -3.68 -4.99
N VAL A 30 8.04 -4.61 -5.09
CA VAL A 30 9.43 -4.28 -5.42
C VAL A 30 9.50 -3.50 -6.73
N GLY A 31 10.11 -2.32 -6.69
CA GLY A 31 10.25 -1.43 -7.84
C GLY A 31 10.03 0.02 -7.48
N ARG A 32 9.90 0.84 -8.51
CA ARG A 32 9.71 2.28 -8.37
C ARG A 32 8.27 2.66 -8.72
N TRP A 33 7.69 3.46 -7.84
CA TRP A 33 6.29 3.88 -7.93
C TRP A 33 6.19 5.40 -7.93
N HIS A 34 5.41 5.93 -8.87
CA HIS A 34 5.16 7.35 -9.00
C HIS A 34 3.93 7.75 -8.20
N GLY A 35 4.10 8.70 -7.29
CA GLY A 35 3.04 9.28 -6.49
C GLY A 35 2.86 10.77 -6.76
N HIS A 36 2.02 11.41 -5.97
CA HIS A 36 1.66 12.82 -6.16
C HIS A 36 2.86 13.78 -5.98
N ARG A 37 3.74 13.51 -5.01
CA ARG A 37 4.88 14.38 -4.66
C ARG A 37 6.24 13.73 -4.89
N HIS A 38 6.31 12.42 -4.73
CA HIS A 38 7.55 11.66 -4.73
C HIS A 38 7.37 10.36 -5.49
N ASP A 39 8.46 9.87 -6.03
CA ASP A 39 8.55 8.47 -6.38
C ASP A 39 9.04 7.72 -5.14
N THR A 40 8.47 6.55 -4.90
CA THR A 40 8.91 5.65 -3.85
C THR A 40 9.53 4.41 -4.48
N GLN A 41 10.72 4.06 -4.05
CA GLN A 41 11.36 2.81 -4.46
C GLN A 41 11.31 1.82 -3.32
N TYR A 42 10.67 0.68 -3.55
CA TYR A 42 10.67 -0.47 -2.63
C TYR A 42 11.70 -1.47 -3.12
N ARG A 43 12.63 -1.84 -2.27
CA ARG A 43 13.74 -2.75 -2.59
C ARG A 43 13.48 -4.14 -2.05
N ALA A 44 14.00 -5.15 -2.72
CA ALA A 44 13.84 -6.55 -2.33
C ALA A 44 14.45 -6.88 -0.97
N ASP A 45 15.39 -6.06 -0.48
CA ASP A 45 16.01 -6.21 0.82
C ASP A 45 15.14 -5.73 1.99
N GLY A 46 13.93 -5.23 1.72
CA GLY A 46 13.03 -4.71 2.74
C GLY A 46 13.25 -3.25 3.09
N THR A 47 13.97 -2.50 2.27
CA THR A 47 14.16 -1.06 2.44
C THR A 47 13.34 -0.27 1.42
N TRP A 48 12.99 0.96 1.77
CA TRP A 48 12.35 1.90 0.85
C TRP A 48 13.06 3.25 0.89
N ILE A 49 12.95 4.01 -0.19
CA ILE A 49 13.53 5.34 -0.33
C ILE A 49 12.58 6.24 -1.13
N LEU A 50 12.51 7.51 -0.75
CA LEU A 50 11.81 8.55 -1.53
C LEU A 50 12.78 9.21 -2.51
N ASP A 51 12.25 9.57 -3.70
CA ASP A 51 13.01 10.28 -4.73
C ASP A 51 12.09 11.31 -5.42
N PRO A 52 12.37 12.62 -5.38
CA PRO A 52 13.45 13.23 -4.59
C PRO A 52 13.19 13.13 -3.09
N PRO A 53 14.24 13.13 -2.27
CA PRO A 53 14.08 13.06 -0.83
C PRO A 53 13.37 14.30 -0.29
N ASP A 54 12.56 14.12 0.75
CA ASP A 54 11.97 15.21 1.49
C ASP A 54 13.06 16.03 2.20
N GLU A 55 12.75 17.30 2.50
CA GLU A 55 13.60 18.09 3.37
C GLU A 55 13.67 17.45 4.76
N GLY A 56 14.86 17.08 5.20
CA GLY A 56 15.11 16.35 6.44
C GLY A 56 15.57 14.93 6.21
N ASP A 57 15.63 14.15 7.26
CA ASP A 57 16.20 12.80 7.25
C ASP A 57 15.20 11.69 6.89
N ASN A 58 13.97 12.06 6.55
CA ASN A 58 12.88 11.12 6.30
C ASN A 58 12.83 10.65 4.85
N THR A 59 13.94 10.15 4.35
CA THR A 59 14.04 9.73 2.95
C THR A 59 14.06 8.24 2.74
N HIS A 60 14.20 7.48 3.82
CA HIS A 60 14.32 6.02 3.74
C HIS A 60 13.83 5.33 5.01
N GLY A 61 13.55 4.06 4.89
CA GLY A 61 13.12 3.22 6.00
C GLY A 61 13.07 1.75 5.60
N LYS A 62 12.27 1.00 6.33
CA LYS A 62 12.03 -0.43 6.10
C LYS A 62 10.58 -0.67 5.78
N TRP A 63 10.31 -1.74 5.04
CA TRP A 63 8.95 -2.16 4.71
C TRP A 63 8.82 -3.68 4.80
N ARG A 64 7.60 -4.12 5.08
CA ARG A 64 7.20 -5.52 5.00
C ARG A 64 5.70 -5.60 4.73
N ILE A 65 5.25 -6.73 4.24
CA ILE A 65 3.84 -7.03 4.05
C ILE A 65 3.43 -8.16 4.98
N GLU A 66 2.40 -7.91 5.77
CA GLU A 66 1.81 -8.88 6.69
C GLU A 66 0.29 -8.86 6.55
N HIS A 67 -0.31 -10.00 6.28
CA HIS A 67 -1.77 -10.15 6.17
C HIS A 67 -2.42 -9.14 5.20
N GLY A 68 -1.79 -8.92 4.06
CA GLY A 68 -2.28 -7.97 3.04
C GLY A 68 -2.10 -6.50 3.41
N ARG A 69 -1.30 -6.20 4.41
CA ARG A 69 -1.01 -4.85 4.87
C ARG A 69 0.44 -4.50 4.66
N LEU A 70 0.69 -3.31 4.15
CA LEU A 70 2.03 -2.74 4.02
C LEU A 70 2.37 -2.01 5.31
N ILE A 71 3.47 -2.42 5.95
CA ILE A 71 3.99 -1.79 7.15
C ILE A 71 5.30 -1.10 6.78
N GLU A 72 5.34 0.21 6.96
CA GLU A 72 6.52 1.03 6.72
C GLU A 72 7.00 1.63 8.03
N THR A 73 8.31 1.59 8.24
CA THR A 73 8.95 2.20 9.40
C THR A 73 10.08 3.13 8.96
N TRP A 74 10.28 4.19 9.71
CA TRP A 74 11.37 5.14 9.49
C TRP A 74 11.75 5.81 10.80
N ARG A 75 12.91 6.46 10.81
CA ARG A 75 13.39 7.23 11.95
C ARG A 75 14.14 8.46 11.48
N PHE A 76 13.77 9.62 11.99
CA PHE A 76 14.57 10.82 11.86
C PHE A 76 15.81 10.73 12.76
N SER A 77 16.91 11.39 12.37
CA SER A 77 18.19 11.31 13.08
C SER A 77 18.13 11.87 14.50
N ASP A 78 17.20 12.80 14.77
CA ASP A 78 17.01 13.45 16.08
C ASP A 78 15.99 12.74 16.97
N GLU A 79 15.44 11.63 16.52
CA GLU A 79 14.38 10.90 17.21
C GLU A 79 14.90 9.62 17.88
N SER A 80 14.33 9.29 19.03
CA SER A 80 14.71 8.12 19.83
C SER A 80 13.96 6.84 19.46
N SER A 81 12.89 6.95 18.66
CA SER A 81 12.04 5.82 18.32
C SER A 81 11.58 5.88 16.87
N ASP A 82 11.23 4.72 16.33
CA ASP A 82 10.71 4.61 14.97
C ASP A 82 9.30 5.19 14.86
N SER A 83 9.02 5.75 13.70
CA SER A 83 7.66 6.00 13.23
C SER A 83 7.19 4.83 12.38
N MET A 84 5.90 4.59 12.37
CA MET A 84 5.30 3.46 11.64
C MET A 84 4.01 3.88 10.97
N SER A 85 3.81 3.40 9.75
CA SER A 85 2.57 3.51 9.01
C SER A 85 2.10 2.12 8.63
N VAL A 86 0.81 1.86 8.80
CA VAL A 86 0.17 0.63 8.32
C VAL A 86 -0.85 1.00 7.26
N GLU A 87 -0.70 0.42 6.09
CA GLU A 87 -1.58 0.63 4.95
C GLU A 87 -2.27 -0.67 4.57
N GLU A 88 -3.57 -0.61 4.38
CA GLU A 88 -4.31 -1.70 3.75
C GLU A 88 -4.04 -1.67 2.25
N ILE A 89 -3.61 -2.79 1.68
CA ILE A 89 -3.44 -2.91 0.23
C ILE A 89 -4.83 -3.17 -0.36
N VAL A 90 -5.32 -2.23 -1.15
CA VAL A 90 -6.62 -2.33 -1.82
C VAL A 90 -6.47 -3.03 -3.17
N GLU A 91 -5.43 -2.70 -3.89
CA GLU A 91 -5.10 -3.28 -5.20
C GLU A 91 -3.59 -3.19 -5.42
N LEU A 92 -3.00 -4.26 -5.87
CA LEU A 92 -1.59 -4.25 -6.26
C LEU A 92 -1.40 -5.16 -7.47
N THR A 93 -1.02 -4.54 -8.57
CA THR A 93 -0.71 -5.19 -9.83
C THR A 93 0.69 -4.78 -10.30
N GLU A 94 1.11 -5.24 -11.46
CA GLU A 94 2.38 -4.79 -12.04
C GLU A 94 2.39 -3.29 -12.40
N LYS A 95 1.23 -2.66 -12.50
CA LYS A 95 1.10 -1.27 -12.98
C LYS A 95 0.57 -0.31 -11.94
N ILE A 96 -0.27 -0.77 -11.02
CA ILE A 96 -1.04 0.06 -10.10
C ILE A 96 -0.89 -0.48 -8.68
N PHE A 97 -0.69 0.44 -7.75
CA PHE A 97 -0.73 0.18 -6.32
C PHE A 97 -1.71 1.15 -5.67
N LYS A 98 -2.77 0.60 -5.08
CA LYS A 98 -3.75 1.37 -4.30
C LYS A 98 -3.71 0.93 -2.86
N SER A 99 -3.65 1.89 -1.97
CA SER A 99 -3.61 1.64 -0.54
C SER A 99 -4.44 2.64 0.24
N ARG A 100 -4.73 2.28 1.48
CA ARG A 100 -5.43 3.10 2.45
C ARG A 100 -4.67 3.05 3.76
N ILE A 101 -4.30 4.20 4.30
CA ILE A 101 -3.64 4.28 5.60
C ILE A 101 -4.66 3.95 6.68
N ILE A 102 -4.35 2.98 7.53
CA ILE A 102 -5.22 2.57 8.65
C ILE A 102 -4.64 2.93 10.00
N SER A 103 -3.34 3.13 10.12
CA SER A 103 -2.73 3.67 11.34
C SER A 103 -1.39 4.33 11.05
N GLN A 104 -1.06 5.33 11.84
CA GLN A 104 0.24 6.00 11.86
C GLN A 104 0.64 6.25 13.30
N GLU A 105 1.86 5.90 13.67
CA GLU A 105 2.39 6.02 15.01
C GLU A 105 3.82 6.58 14.99
N GLY A 106 4.21 7.17 16.12
CA GLY A 106 5.58 7.63 16.32
C GLY A 106 5.77 9.13 16.11
N PRO A 107 6.97 9.64 16.44
CA PRO A 107 7.25 11.08 16.43
C PRO A 107 7.33 11.68 15.02
N GLY A 108 7.68 10.89 14.00
CA GLY A 108 7.72 11.31 12.60
C GLY A 108 6.37 11.22 11.89
N ARG A 109 5.27 11.09 12.64
CA ARG A 109 3.93 11.07 12.07
C ARG A 109 3.62 12.44 11.44
N PRO A 110 3.16 12.46 10.17
CA PRO A 110 2.79 13.71 9.53
C PRO A 110 1.69 14.44 10.32
N GLU A 111 1.80 15.76 10.42
CA GLU A 111 0.70 16.58 10.90
C GLU A 111 -0.46 16.53 9.90
N GLY A 112 -1.68 16.45 10.41
CA GLY A 112 -2.85 16.28 9.56
C GLY A 112 -3.01 14.83 9.15
N GLN A 113 -3.70 14.06 10.00
CA GLN A 113 -4.00 12.67 9.67
C GLN A 113 -4.77 12.56 8.38
N VAL A 114 -4.25 11.76 7.48
CA VAL A 114 -5.00 11.30 6.34
C VAL A 114 -6.15 10.45 6.85
N LEU A 115 -7.36 10.78 6.42
CA LEU A 115 -8.54 10.02 6.83
C LEU A 115 -8.45 8.58 6.31
N PRO A 116 -8.78 7.56 7.12
CA PRO A 116 -8.69 6.16 6.72
C PRO A 116 -9.52 5.81 5.45
N SER A 117 -10.45 6.67 5.08
CA SER A 117 -11.28 6.49 3.88
C SER A 117 -10.57 6.86 2.58
N GLU A 118 -9.44 7.57 2.64
CA GLU A 118 -8.73 8.00 1.44
C GLU A 118 -7.90 6.86 0.85
N ILE A 119 -8.05 6.66 -0.46
CA ILE A 119 -7.27 5.69 -1.22
C ILE A 119 -6.22 6.44 -2.02
N PHE A 120 -4.96 6.07 -1.81
CA PHE A 120 -3.83 6.56 -2.58
C PHE A 120 -3.57 5.64 -3.74
N THR A 121 -3.30 6.21 -4.90
CA THR A 121 -2.97 5.46 -6.11
C THR A 121 -1.56 5.83 -6.56
N LEU A 122 -0.71 4.83 -6.67
CA LEU A 122 0.61 4.96 -7.26
C LEU A 122 0.66 4.17 -8.56
N THR A 123 1.46 4.64 -9.50
CA THR A 123 1.69 3.97 -10.78
C THR A 123 3.13 3.53 -10.89
N ARG A 124 3.36 2.36 -11.49
CA ARG A 124 4.73 1.86 -11.66
C ARG A 124 5.49 2.70 -12.66
N VAL A 125 6.70 3.09 -12.28
CA VAL A 125 7.63 3.73 -13.20
C VAL A 125 8.29 2.65 -14.05
N THR A 126 8.09 2.75 -15.34
CA THR A 126 8.79 1.90 -16.31
C THR A 126 9.92 2.70 -16.93
N THR A 127 11.16 2.28 -16.65
CA THR A 127 12.32 2.84 -17.36
C THR A 127 12.34 2.28 -18.77
N LYS A 128 12.02 3.11 -19.74
CA LYS A 128 12.36 2.79 -21.12
C LYS A 128 13.85 2.99 -21.29
N LYS A 129 14.54 1.95 -21.59
CA LYS A 129 15.88 2.07 -22.14
C LYS A 129 15.80 2.54 -23.58
#